data_33328f068e7d119c1ad830cc51c66de9
#
_entry.id   33328f068e7d119c1ad830cc51c66de9
#
_cell.length_a   1.000
_cell.length_b   1.000
_cell.length_c   1.000
_cell.angle_alpha   90.00
_cell.angle_beta   90.00
_cell.angle_gamma   90.00
#
_symmetry.space_group_name_H-M   'P 1'
#
loop_
_entity.id
_entity.type
_entity.pdbx_description
1 polymer ?
#
loop_
_entity_poly.entity_id
_entity_poly.type
_entity_poly.pdbx_seq_one_letter_code
_entity_poly.pdbx_strand_id
1 'polypeptide(L)'
;MKNWLSFIIPVYNGEKYITQAVESILNQAETGIEIVIVDDGSTDDSYLVCKGLADKYNSIKLIHSENKGVSHARNLGVSKADAEWISFLDADDYLLESAVSEMKKFSTVKEDVVIFNYKRGSNKAEFNEEKKSITNSEAINILLDFAGYRMLLPTGMGEKYSVFTSCWAKMYRKSVIDANEIRFQESLTLSEDMCFNLMYFKKIQNVLIVNKEVYNYSDNPESVTHSFSEKKFLGRKELIVYLDGVHDIPKECEKAKQKYIFLTAIQLVDKIATTKNKKLRKAYISFLEMEYVQKGILNEVDRCLSIGKKQNAYLNFQYWLLRHKLYGVMLPVGYIYARIRG
;
A
#
# COMPACT_ATOMS: atom_id res chain seq x y z
N MET A 1 -26.82 -16.11 -11.95
CA MET A 1 -25.52 -16.76 -11.71
C MET A 1 -24.81 -15.97 -10.61
N LYS A 2 -24.06 -16.62 -9.72
CA LYS A 2 -23.31 -15.92 -8.69
C LYS A 2 -22.12 -15.21 -9.34
N ASN A 3 -21.84 -13.97 -8.95
CA ASN A 3 -20.67 -13.23 -9.43
C ASN A 3 -19.39 -13.95 -8.96
N TRP A 4 -18.37 -13.96 -9.81
CA TRP A 4 -17.06 -14.54 -9.44
C TRP A 4 -16.09 -13.49 -8.95
N LEU A 5 -16.24 -12.21 -9.36
CA LEU A 5 -15.36 -11.10 -8.99
C LEU A 5 -16.16 -9.84 -8.66
N SER A 6 -15.86 -9.23 -7.54
CA SER A 6 -16.34 -7.90 -7.13
C SER A 6 -15.20 -6.89 -7.20
N PHE A 7 -15.36 -5.84 -7.99
CA PHE A 7 -14.48 -4.67 -7.94
C PHE A 7 -15.00 -3.68 -6.90
N ILE A 8 -14.16 -3.30 -5.95
CA ILE A 8 -14.45 -2.28 -4.94
C ILE A 8 -13.77 -0.98 -5.35
N ILE A 9 -14.57 0.08 -5.55
CA ILE A 9 -14.10 1.40 -5.98
C ILE A 9 -14.47 2.43 -4.92
N PRO A 10 -13.53 2.81 -4.03
CA PRO A 10 -13.74 3.94 -3.12
C PRO A 10 -13.63 5.24 -3.91
N VAL A 11 -14.55 6.18 -3.69
CA VAL A 11 -14.60 7.48 -4.38
C VAL A 11 -14.73 8.60 -3.35
N TYR A 12 -13.87 9.60 -3.46
CA TYR A 12 -13.99 10.88 -2.77
C TYR A 12 -13.46 11.99 -3.67
N ASN A 13 -14.34 12.90 -4.12
CA ASN A 13 -14.03 13.99 -5.04
C ASN A 13 -13.31 13.52 -6.31
N GLY A 14 -13.88 12.49 -6.96
CA GLY A 14 -13.33 11.82 -8.14
C GLY A 14 -14.19 12.00 -9.42
N GLU A 15 -15.02 13.04 -9.51
CA GLU A 15 -15.96 13.28 -10.61
C GLU A 15 -15.33 13.17 -12.00
N LYS A 16 -14.05 13.59 -12.12
CA LYS A 16 -13.30 13.61 -13.38
C LYS A 16 -12.84 12.23 -13.84
N TYR A 17 -12.70 11.28 -12.89
CA TYR A 17 -11.97 10.02 -13.11
C TYR A 17 -12.87 8.80 -13.06
N ILE A 18 -13.88 8.80 -12.18
CA ILE A 18 -14.68 7.61 -11.84
C ILE A 18 -15.35 6.95 -13.07
N THR A 19 -15.78 7.74 -14.05
CA THR A 19 -16.38 7.19 -15.28
C THR A 19 -15.38 6.31 -16.02
N GLN A 20 -14.13 6.75 -16.19
CA GLN A 20 -13.08 5.97 -16.84
C GLN A 20 -12.77 4.69 -16.07
N ALA A 21 -12.66 4.75 -14.75
CA ALA A 21 -12.44 3.58 -13.91
C ALA A 21 -13.53 2.52 -14.11
N VAL A 22 -14.80 2.92 -14.04
CA VAL A 22 -15.95 2.02 -14.20
C VAL A 22 -16.03 1.47 -15.63
N GLU A 23 -15.91 2.31 -16.66
CA GLU A 23 -15.97 1.90 -18.06
C GLU A 23 -14.82 0.96 -18.42
N SER A 24 -13.65 1.08 -17.80
CA SER A 24 -12.53 0.16 -18.01
C SER A 24 -12.85 -1.27 -17.60
N ILE A 25 -13.79 -1.48 -16.68
CA ILE A 25 -14.32 -2.81 -16.31
C ILE A 25 -15.42 -3.24 -17.29
N LEU A 26 -16.42 -2.36 -17.50
CA LEU A 26 -17.62 -2.68 -18.27
C LEU A 26 -17.34 -2.98 -19.76
N ASN A 27 -16.39 -2.28 -20.35
CA ASN A 27 -16.04 -2.40 -21.77
C ASN A 27 -15.36 -3.75 -22.11
N GLN A 28 -14.99 -4.53 -21.10
CA GLN A 28 -14.37 -5.85 -21.33
C GLN A 28 -15.37 -6.98 -21.55
N ALA A 29 -16.68 -6.68 -21.47
CA ALA A 29 -17.79 -7.60 -21.79
C ALA A 29 -17.76 -8.95 -21.06
N GLU A 30 -17.06 -9.04 -19.91
CA GLU A 30 -17.03 -10.25 -19.10
C GLU A 30 -18.25 -10.35 -18.19
N THR A 31 -18.81 -11.55 -18.06
CA THR A 31 -19.98 -11.81 -17.23
C THR A 31 -19.63 -12.29 -15.83
N GLY A 32 -20.55 -12.14 -14.89
CA GLY A 32 -20.38 -12.58 -13.49
C GLY A 32 -19.46 -11.66 -12.70
N ILE A 33 -19.48 -10.37 -13.02
CA ILE A 33 -18.75 -9.31 -12.32
C ILE A 33 -19.77 -8.38 -11.69
N GLU A 34 -19.45 -7.91 -10.49
CA GLU A 34 -20.12 -6.77 -9.89
C GLU A 34 -19.12 -5.65 -9.60
N ILE A 35 -19.60 -4.41 -9.59
CA ILE A 35 -18.86 -3.22 -9.23
C ILE A 35 -19.54 -2.60 -8.02
N VAL A 36 -18.82 -2.48 -6.92
CA VAL A 36 -19.29 -1.84 -5.69
C VAL A 36 -18.60 -0.50 -5.55
N ILE A 37 -19.30 0.57 -5.89
CA ILE A 37 -18.83 1.94 -5.75
C ILE A 37 -19.22 2.44 -4.36
N VAL A 38 -18.27 2.95 -3.61
CA VAL A 38 -18.52 3.57 -2.30
C VAL A 38 -18.09 5.03 -2.37
N ASP A 39 -19.07 5.92 -2.46
CA ASP A 39 -18.86 7.35 -2.35
C ASP A 39 -18.74 7.74 -0.87
N ASP A 40 -17.53 8.17 -0.49
CA ASP A 40 -17.15 8.52 0.89
C ASP A 40 -17.45 9.99 1.19
N GLY A 41 -18.68 10.41 0.94
CA GLY A 41 -19.16 11.76 1.23
C GLY A 41 -18.52 12.84 0.37
N SER A 42 -18.45 12.61 -0.95
CA SER A 42 -17.91 13.60 -1.90
C SER A 42 -18.66 14.92 -1.84
N THR A 43 -17.94 16.01 -2.07
CA THR A 43 -18.45 17.39 -2.08
C THR A 43 -18.54 17.99 -3.49
N ASP A 44 -18.03 17.26 -4.50
CA ASP A 44 -18.17 17.54 -5.92
C ASP A 44 -19.31 16.71 -6.53
N ASP A 45 -19.40 16.63 -7.85
CA ASP A 45 -20.45 15.88 -8.56
C ASP A 45 -20.21 14.36 -8.61
N SER A 46 -19.21 13.81 -7.89
CA SER A 46 -18.89 12.38 -7.89
C SER A 46 -20.10 11.49 -7.61
N TYR A 47 -20.88 11.82 -6.58
CA TYR A 47 -22.09 11.05 -6.25
C TYR A 47 -23.10 11.02 -7.39
N LEU A 48 -23.32 12.17 -8.05
CA LEU A 48 -24.27 12.27 -9.17
C LEU A 48 -23.80 11.45 -10.37
N VAL A 49 -22.50 11.49 -10.68
CA VAL A 49 -21.87 10.67 -11.73
C VAL A 49 -22.02 9.19 -11.42
N CYS A 50 -21.67 8.77 -10.19
CA CYS A 50 -21.80 7.38 -9.74
C CYS A 50 -23.24 6.89 -9.79
N LYS A 51 -24.21 7.74 -9.40
CA LYS A 51 -25.63 7.43 -9.47
C LYS A 51 -26.09 7.21 -10.91
N GLY A 52 -25.70 8.08 -11.84
CA GLY A 52 -26.00 7.90 -13.26
C GLY A 52 -25.46 6.59 -13.84
N LEU A 53 -24.26 6.17 -13.41
CA LEU A 53 -23.69 4.89 -13.79
C LEU A 53 -24.47 3.70 -13.17
N ALA A 54 -24.84 3.78 -11.90
CA ALA A 54 -25.60 2.72 -11.23
C ALA A 54 -27.03 2.58 -11.79
N ASP A 55 -27.66 3.70 -12.14
CA ASP A 55 -28.99 3.69 -12.79
C ASP A 55 -28.96 3.07 -14.19
N LYS A 56 -27.80 3.14 -14.88
CA LYS A 56 -27.60 2.60 -16.22
C LYS A 56 -27.20 1.13 -16.25
N TYR A 57 -26.44 0.66 -15.24
CA TYR A 57 -25.83 -0.68 -15.25
C TYR A 57 -26.19 -1.48 -13.99
N ASN A 58 -26.99 -2.55 -14.15
CA ASN A 58 -27.44 -3.41 -13.05
C ASN A 58 -26.29 -4.14 -12.30
N SER A 59 -25.10 -4.20 -12.88
CA SER A 59 -23.91 -4.77 -12.26
C SER A 59 -23.24 -3.84 -11.25
N ILE A 60 -23.72 -2.58 -11.13
CA ILE A 60 -23.14 -1.58 -10.22
C ILE A 60 -24.03 -1.45 -8.99
N LYS A 61 -23.40 -1.57 -7.82
CA LYS A 61 -23.96 -1.22 -6.51
C LYS A 61 -23.34 0.10 -6.06
N LEU A 62 -24.13 1.13 -5.88
CA LEU A 62 -23.68 2.40 -5.31
C LEU A 62 -24.05 2.49 -3.83
N ILE A 63 -23.08 2.86 -3.02
CA ILE A 63 -23.24 3.14 -1.59
C ILE A 63 -22.74 4.56 -1.34
N HIS A 64 -23.56 5.37 -0.65
CA HIS A 64 -23.14 6.69 -0.18
C HIS A 64 -22.97 6.67 1.32
N SER A 65 -21.86 7.19 1.82
CA SER A 65 -21.57 7.29 3.26
C SER A 65 -21.09 8.68 3.64
N GLU A 66 -21.07 8.99 4.92
CA GLU A 66 -20.32 10.14 5.42
C GLU A 66 -18.83 9.92 5.20
N ASN A 67 -18.06 10.99 4.98
CA ASN A 67 -16.62 10.93 4.81
C ASN A 67 -15.92 10.41 6.08
N LYS A 68 -15.42 9.19 5.99
CA LYS A 68 -14.64 8.50 7.05
C LYS A 68 -13.29 8.00 6.57
N GLY A 69 -12.96 8.28 5.30
CA GLY A 69 -11.68 7.94 4.68
C GLY A 69 -11.70 6.62 3.90
N VAL A 70 -10.69 6.47 3.05
CA VAL A 70 -10.57 5.38 2.08
C VAL A 70 -10.63 3.99 2.72
N SER A 71 -10.04 3.80 3.91
CA SER A 71 -10.10 2.54 4.66
C SER A 71 -11.53 2.13 4.99
N HIS A 72 -12.34 3.09 5.46
CA HIS A 72 -13.77 2.86 5.75
C HIS A 72 -14.54 2.51 4.47
N ALA A 73 -14.33 3.28 3.40
CA ALA A 73 -14.99 3.04 2.11
C ALA A 73 -14.66 1.64 1.56
N ARG A 74 -13.39 1.21 1.60
CA ARG A 74 -12.99 -0.13 1.18
C ARG A 74 -13.62 -1.22 2.06
N ASN A 75 -13.63 -1.05 3.38
CA ASN A 75 -14.27 -1.99 4.31
C ASN A 75 -15.76 -2.13 4.03
N LEU A 76 -16.44 -1.00 3.83
CA LEU A 76 -17.88 -0.98 3.52
C LEU A 76 -18.13 -1.67 2.17
N GLY A 77 -17.31 -1.41 1.16
CA GLY A 77 -17.41 -2.06 -0.15
C GLY A 77 -17.25 -3.58 -0.05
N VAL A 78 -16.23 -4.07 0.67
CA VAL A 78 -16.04 -5.51 0.92
C VAL A 78 -17.24 -6.14 1.60
N SER A 79 -17.84 -5.45 2.58
CA SER A 79 -19.02 -5.96 3.31
C SER A 79 -20.27 -6.11 2.43
N LYS A 80 -20.34 -5.40 1.29
CA LYS A 80 -21.47 -5.39 0.36
C LYS A 80 -21.21 -6.19 -0.92
N ALA A 81 -20.00 -6.68 -1.09
CA ALA A 81 -19.60 -7.53 -2.20
C ALA A 81 -20.15 -8.96 -2.01
N ASP A 82 -20.64 -9.56 -3.11
CA ASP A 82 -21.25 -10.90 -3.09
C ASP A 82 -20.41 -11.94 -3.83
N ALA A 83 -19.36 -11.53 -4.55
CA ALA A 83 -18.54 -12.44 -5.33
C ALA A 83 -17.58 -13.27 -4.48
N GLU A 84 -17.02 -14.31 -5.08
CA GLU A 84 -16.00 -15.18 -4.46
C GLU A 84 -14.66 -14.44 -4.32
N TRP A 85 -14.32 -13.61 -5.31
CA TRP A 85 -13.09 -12.85 -5.34
C TRP A 85 -13.36 -11.35 -5.21
N ILE A 86 -12.46 -10.65 -4.53
CA ILE A 86 -12.45 -9.19 -4.38
C ILE A 86 -11.23 -8.63 -5.10
N SER A 87 -11.42 -7.54 -5.84
CA SER A 87 -10.35 -6.70 -6.38
C SER A 87 -10.62 -5.24 -6.06
N PHE A 88 -9.58 -4.47 -5.75
CA PHE A 88 -9.70 -3.03 -5.52
C PHE A 88 -9.25 -2.26 -6.76
N LEU A 89 -9.98 -1.19 -7.09
CA LEU A 89 -9.62 -0.25 -8.13
C LEU A 89 -9.77 1.17 -7.56
N ASP A 90 -8.70 1.95 -7.56
CA ASP A 90 -8.77 3.34 -7.15
C ASP A 90 -9.50 4.18 -8.22
N ALA A 91 -10.28 5.19 -7.81
CA ALA A 91 -11.17 5.93 -8.71
C ALA A 91 -10.46 6.74 -9.79
N ASP A 92 -9.17 7.05 -9.60
CA ASP A 92 -8.31 7.77 -10.54
C ASP A 92 -7.44 6.85 -11.43
N ASP A 93 -7.59 5.54 -11.28
CA ASP A 93 -6.90 4.50 -12.05
C ASP A 93 -7.87 3.75 -12.99
N TYR A 94 -7.36 2.84 -13.83
CA TYR A 94 -8.19 2.03 -14.71
C TYR A 94 -7.56 0.67 -15.03
N LEU A 95 -8.39 -0.28 -15.44
CA LEU A 95 -7.94 -1.59 -15.90
C LEU A 95 -7.45 -1.52 -17.36
N LEU A 96 -6.39 -2.26 -17.64
CA LEU A 96 -5.91 -2.42 -19.01
C LEU A 96 -6.86 -3.30 -19.83
N GLU A 97 -6.77 -3.18 -21.14
CA GLU A 97 -7.52 -4.03 -22.07
C GLU A 97 -7.27 -5.52 -21.78
N SER A 98 -8.33 -6.32 -21.82
CA SER A 98 -8.30 -7.76 -21.49
C SER A 98 -7.95 -8.12 -20.03
N ALA A 99 -7.84 -7.14 -19.13
CA ALA A 99 -7.46 -7.38 -17.73
C ALA A 99 -8.40 -8.38 -17.04
N VAL A 100 -9.73 -8.20 -17.19
CA VAL A 100 -10.72 -9.04 -16.53
C VAL A 100 -10.70 -10.47 -17.09
N SER A 101 -10.53 -10.65 -18.40
CA SER A 101 -10.41 -11.97 -19.01
C SER A 101 -9.11 -12.68 -18.61
N GLU A 102 -8.02 -11.94 -18.43
CA GLU A 102 -6.77 -12.47 -17.86
C GLU A 102 -6.95 -12.89 -16.40
N MET A 103 -7.61 -12.06 -15.57
CA MET A 103 -7.91 -12.38 -14.17
C MET A 103 -8.80 -13.62 -14.06
N LYS A 104 -9.76 -13.80 -14.95
CA LYS A 104 -10.70 -14.94 -14.97
C LYS A 104 -10.00 -16.28 -15.13
N LYS A 105 -8.88 -16.35 -15.85
CA LYS A 105 -8.07 -17.58 -15.98
C LYS A 105 -7.59 -18.12 -14.63
N PHE A 106 -7.56 -17.28 -13.62
CA PHE A 106 -7.11 -17.61 -12.26
C PHE A 106 -8.26 -17.66 -11.24
N SER A 107 -9.51 -17.60 -11.67
CA SER A 107 -10.67 -17.63 -10.76
C SER A 107 -10.86 -18.97 -10.02
N THR A 108 -10.28 -20.06 -10.54
CA THR A 108 -10.39 -21.42 -9.98
C THR A 108 -9.07 -21.95 -9.40
N VAL A 109 -8.05 -21.09 -9.22
CA VAL A 109 -6.78 -21.51 -8.60
C VAL A 109 -6.98 -21.85 -7.13
N LYS A 110 -6.06 -22.65 -6.59
CA LYS A 110 -6.08 -23.08 -5.19
C LYS A 110 -5.55 -22.02 -4.22
N GLU A 111 -4.73 -21.11 -4.73
CA GLU A 111 -4.19 -20.00 -3.94
C GLU A 111 -5.32 -19.04 -3.57
N ASP A 112 -5.18 -18.40 -2.40
CA ASP A 112 -6.18 -17.50 -1.86
C ASP A 112 -5.99 -16.04 -2.30
N VAL A 113 -4.84 -15.74 -2.90
CA VAL A 113 -4.55 -14.44 -3.51
C VAL A 113 -3.76 -14.61 -4.79
N VAL A 114 -4.12 -13.79 -5.79
CA VAL A 114 -3.38 -13.67 -7.05
C VAL A 114 -2.92 -12.22 -7.18
N ILE A 115 -1.62 -12.02 -7.36
CA ILE A 115 -0.99 -10.72 -7.59
C ILE A 115 -0.62 -10.62 -9.07
N PHE A 116 -1.17 -9.63 -9.74
CA PHE A 116 -0.86 -9.30 -11.12
C PHE A 116 0.13 -8.16 -11.23
N ASN A 117 0.62 -7.93 -12.41
CA ASN A 117 1.47 -6.81 -12.74
C ASN A 117 0.64 -5.56 -13.11
N TYR A 118 1.32 -4.42 -13.17
CA TYR A 118 0.70 -3.14 -13.50
C TYR A 118 1.60 -2.31 -14.41
N LYS A 119 1.03 -1.28 -15.00
CA LYS A 119 1.71 -0.28 -15.82
C LYS A 119 1.60 1.09 -15.16
N ARG A 120 2.68 1.89 -15.27
CA ARG A 120 2.71 3.29 -14.86
C ARG A 120 3.45 4.10 -15.92
N GLY A 121 2.72 4.87 -16.73
CA GLY A 121 3.29 5.55 -17.89
C GLY A 121 3.98 4.57 -18.84
N SER A 122 5.25 4.80 -19.16
CA SER A 122 6.09 3.87 -19.94
C SER A 122 6.76 2.77 -19.09
N ASN A 123 6.71 2.90 -17.76
CA ASN A 123 7.31 1.96 -16.84
C ASN A 123 6.36 0.79 -16.59
N LYS A 124 6.92 -0.40 -16.50
CA LYS A 124 6.22 -1.62 -16.11
C LYS A 124 7.07 -2.39 -15.11
N ALA A 125 6.41 -3.03 -14.17
CA ALA A 125 7.10 -3.98 -13.33
C ALA A 125 7.37 -5.25 -14.16
N GLU A 126 8.53 -5.85 -14.02
CA GLU A 126 8.86 -7.11 -14.71
C GLU A 126 9.17 -8.18 -13.68
N PHE A 127 8.37 -9.24 -13.69
CA PHE A 127 8.70 -10.50 -13.02
C PHE A 127 9.45 -11.39 -14.01
N ASN A 128 10.40 -12.16 -13.52
CA ASN A 128 11.25 -13.01 -14.39
C ASN A 128 10.51 -14.23 -14.95
N GLU A 129 9.42 -14.64 -14.29
CA GLU A 129 8.62 -15.81 -14.64
C GLU A 129 7.21 -15.38 -15.02
N GLU A 130 6.57 -16.09 -15.96
CA GLU A 130 5.19 -15.81 -16.36
C GLU A 130 4.22 -15.94 -15.17
N LYS A 131 4.43 -16.98 -14.34
CA LYS A 131 3.72 -17.18 -13.08
C LYS A 131 4.61 -17.88 -12.06
N LYS A 132 4.43 -17.54 -10.78
CA LYS A 132 5.18 -18.15 -9.67
C LYS A 132 4.31 -18.19 -8.42
N SER A 133 4.24 -19.36 -7.79
CA SER A 133 3.68 -19.48 -6.43
C SER A 133 4.81 -19.33 -5.41
N ILE A 134 4.61 -18.45 -4.43
CA ILE A 134 5.54 -18.22 -3.31
C ILE A 134 4.81 -18.46 -1.98
N THR A 135 5.56 -18.74 -0.93
CA THR A 135 5.00 -18.90 0.42
C THR A 135 4.54 -17.56 0.99
N ASN A 136 3.66 -17.61 1.99
CA ASN A 136 3.25 -16.42 2.73
C ASN A 136 4.45 -15.72 3.39
N SER A 137 5.43 -16.47 3.92
CA SER A 137 6.65 -15.91 4.51
C SER A 137 7.46 -15.12 3.49
N GLU A 138 7.63 -15.66 2.27
CA GLU A 138 8.30 -14.94 1.17
C GLU A 138 7.53 -13.66 0.80
N ALA A 139 6.20 -13.73 0.70
CA ALA A 139 5.37 -12.57 0.38
C ALA A 139 5.44 -11.47 1.47
N ILE A 140 5.42 -11.87 2.75
CA ILE A 140 5.56 -10.95 3.89
C ILE A 140 6.96 -10.31 3.90
N ASN A 141 8.02 -11.08 3.66
CA ASN A 141 9.37 -10.55 3.58
C ASN A 141 9.51 -9.54 2.43
N ILE A 142 8.99 -9.85 1.23
CA ILE A 142 8.99 -8.91 0.10
C ILE A 142 8.22 -7.64 0.45
N LEU A 143 7.04 -7.76 1.03
CA LEU A 143 6.20 -6.63 1.43
C LEU A 143 6.92 -5.69 2.40
N LEU A 144 7.49 -6.24 3.48
CA LEU A 144 8.15 -5.45 4.52
C LEU A 144 9.48 -4.86 4.06
N ASP A 145 10.30 -5.65 3.34
CA ASP A 145 11.56 -5.18 2.78
C ASP A 145 11.31 -4.05 1.77
N PHE A 146 10.38 -4.26 0.85
CA PHE A 146 10.08 -3.24 -0.15
C PHE A 146 9.51 -1.96 0.46
N ALA A 147 8.54 -2.07 1.37
CA ALA A 147 7.97 -0.92 2.07
C ALA A 147 9.05 -0.10 2.81
N GLY A 148 10.05 -0.77 3.39
CA GLY A 148 11.19 -0.12 4.02
C GLY A 148 12.14 0.57 3.03
N TYR A 149 12.41 -0.05 1.90
CA TYR A 149 13.38 0.47 0.91
C TYR A 149 12.81 1.50 -0.06
N ARG A 150 11.51 1.47 -0.36
CA ARG A 150 10.87 2.31 -1.38
C ARG A 150 11.29 3.78 -1.32
N MET A 151 11.50 4.31 -0.11
CA MET A 151 11.86 5.71 0.08
C MET A 151 13.37 5.99 -0.04
N LEU A 152 14.19 4.95 -0.11
CA LEU A 152 15.65 5.04 -0.23
C LEU A 152 16.12 4.75 -1.65
N LEU A 153 15.26 4.13 -2.48
CA LEU A 153 15.60 3.81 -3.86
C LEU A 153 15.43 5.03 -4.77
N PRO A 154 16.29 5.18 -5.80
CA PRO A 154 16.05 6.12 -6.88
C PRO A 154 14.66 5.88 -7.51
N THR A 155 14.04 6.95 -7.98
CA THR A 155 12.79 6.89 -8.77
C THR A 155 12.91 5.85 -9.89
N GLY A 156 12.00 4.88 -9.94
CA GLY A 156 11.95 3.81 -10.94
C GLY A 156 12.48 2.45 -10.50
N MET A 157 13.42 2.36 -9.53
CA MET A 157 13.92 1.05 -9.08
C MET A 157 12.97 0.28 -8.15
N GLY A 158 11.97 0.95 -7.61
CA GLY A 158 11.03 0.36 -6.64
C GLY A 158 9.74 -0.18 -7.25
N GLU A 159 9.50 0.01 -8.54
CA GLU A 159 8.19 -0.26 -9.14
C GLU A 159 7.83 -1.74 -9.14
N LYS A 160 8.78 -2.62 -9.37
CA LYS A 160 8.58 -4.07 -9.43
C LYS A 160 7.86 -4.66 -8.21
N TYR A 161 8.13 -4.15 -7.01
CA TYR A 161 7.60 -4.70 -5.76
C TYR A 161 6.49 -3.84 -5.15
N SER A 162 6.18 -2.67 -5.73
CA SER A 162 5.13 -1.78 -5.21
C SER A 162 3.77 -2.45 -5.18
N VAL A 163 3.53 -3.38 -6.10
CA VAL A 163 2.32 -4.19 -6.12
C VAL A 163 2.12 -4.98 -4.83
N PHE A 164 3.18 -5.38 -4.10
CA PHE A 164 3.01 -6.10 -2.83
C PHE A 164 2.45 -5.23 -1.72
N THR A 165 2.72 -3.93 -1.73
CA THR A 165 2.25 -3.00 -0.71
C THR A 165 0.88 -2.39 -1.00
N SER A 166 0.46 -2.34 -2.27
CA SER A 166 -0.82 -1.79 -2.71
C SER A 166 -1.94 -2.82 -2.61
N CYS A 167 -3.19 -2.43 -2.47
CA CYS A 167 -4.32 -3.37 -2.53
C CYS A 167 -4.83 -3.65 -3.95
N TRP A 168 -4.53 -2.78 -4.92
CA TRP A 168 -4.91 -2.95 -6.33
C TRP A 168 -4.06 -3.98 -7.09
N ALA A 169 -4.44 -4.31 -8.32
CA ALA A 169 -3.84 -5.35 -9.17
C ALA A 169 -3.79 -6.73 -8.49
N LYS A 170 -4.82 -7.07 -7.73
CA LYS A 170 -4.93 -8.34 -7.02
C LYS A 170 -6.34 -8.88 -7.03
N MET A 171 -6.43 -10.19 -6.88
CA MET A 171 -7.67 -10.88 -6.51
C MET A 171 -7.46 -11.50 -5.13
N TYR A 172 -8.36 -11.20 -4.21
CA TYR A 172 -8.38 -11.75 -2.84
C TYR A 172 -9.59 -12.66 -2.68
N ARG A 173 -9.41 -13.84 -2.13
CA ARG A 173 -10.54 -14.72 -1.80
C ARG A 173 -11.34 -14.12 -0.65
N LYS A 174 -12.60 -13.79 -0.92
CA LYS A 174 -13.48 -13.11 0.05
C LYS A 174 -13.67 -13.92 1.33
N SER A 175 -13.78 -15.26 1.22
CA SER A 175 -13.94 -16.13 2.38
C SER A 175 -12.78 -16.03 3.39
N VAL A 176 -11.55 -15.75 2.94
CA VAL A 176 -10.41 -15.52 3.84
C VAL A 176 -10.58 -14.20 4.60
N ILE A 177 -11.02 -13.14 3.89
CA ILE A 177 -11.30 -11.83 4.50
C ILE A 177 -12.37 -11.98 5.58
N ASP A 178 -13.48 -12.65 5.27
CA ASP A 178 -14.62 -12.79 6.16
C ASP A 178 -14.30 -13.68 7.36
N ALA A 179 -13.72 -14.85 7.14
CA ALA A 179 -13.41 -15.82 8.20
C ALA A 179 -12.38 -15.32 9.21
N ASN A 180 -11.50 -14.40 8.81
CA ASN A 180 -10.46 -13.82 9.67
C ASN A 180 -10.71 -12.36 10.04
N GLU A 181 -11.90 -11.82 9.71
CA GLU A 181 -12.28 -10.43 9.99
C GLU A 181 -11.23 -9.41 9.53
N ILE A 182 -10.57 -9.67 8.38
CA ILE A 182 -9.51 -8.80 7.86
C ILE A 182 -10.15 -7.49 7.39
N ARG A 183 -9.62 -6.36 7.90
CA ARG A 183 -10.12 -5.02 7.58
C ARG A 183 -8.97 -4.05 7.37
N PHE A 184 -9.19 -3.06 6.51
CA PHE A 184 -8.35 -1.86 6.49
C PHE A 184 -8.47 -1.14 7.82
N GLN A 185 -7.35 -0.73 8.39
CA GLN A 185 -7.31 -0.03 9.67
C GLN A 185 -7.70 1.44 9.47
N GLU A 186 -8.89 1.83 9.92
CA GLU A 186 -9.44 3.17 9.73
C GLU A 186 -8.67 4.25 10.52
N SER A 187 -7.95 3.85 11.56
CA SER A 187 -7.07 4.75 12.31
C SER A 187 -5.77 5.09 11.59
N LEU A 188 -5.37 4.29 10.58
CA LEU A 188 -4.15 4.54 9.82
C LEU A 188 -4.41 5.53 8.69
N THR A 189 -3.62 6.60 8.65
CA THR A 189 -3.66 7.60 7.58
C THR A 189 -2.64 7.34 6.47
N LEU A 190 -1.79 6.33 6.63
CA LEU A 190 -0.74 5.94 5.67
C LEU A 190 -0.49 4.44 5.75
N SER A 191 -0.23 3.83 4.58
CA SER A 191 0.14 2.42 4.43
C SER A 191 -0.94 1.43 4.93
N GLU A 192 -2.19 1.85 4.91
CA GLU A 192 -3.35 1.02 5.23
C GLU A 192 -3.41 -0.22 4.33
N ASP A 193 -3.05 -0.06 3.04
CA ASP A 193 -2.96 -1.13 2.04
C ASP A 193 -1.92 -2.19 2.43
N MET A 194 -0.73 -1.72 2.83
CA MET A 194 0.34 -2.60 3.29
C MET A 194 -0.09 -3.40 4.52
N CYS A 195 -0.74 -2.74 5.47
CA CYS A 195 -1.25 -3.40 6.68
C CYS A 195 -2.33 -4.42 6.36
N PHE A 196 -3.26 -4.09 5.45
CA PHE A 196 -4.26 -5.03 4.95
C PHE A 196 -3.61 -6.27 4.30
N ASN A 197 -2.63 -6.06 3.41
CA ASN A 197 -1.90 -7.15 2.77
C ASN A 197 -1.14 -8.00 3.80
N LEU A 198 -0.48 -7.38 4.78
CA LEU A 198 0.21 -8.10 5.85
C LEU A 198 -0.75 -9.00 6.63
N MET A 199 -1.91 -8.46 7.03
CA MET A 199 -2.92 -9.24 7.76
C MET A 199 -3.50 -10.36 6.90
N TYR A 200 -3.67 -10.14 5.59
CA TYR A 200 -4.13 -11.16 4.67
C TYR A 200 -3.08 -12.28 4.46
N PHE A 201 -1.83 -11.91 4.17
CA PHE A 201 -0.76 -12.88 3.93
C PHE A 201 -0.47 -13.78 5.14
N LYS A 202 -0.67 -13.28 6.36
CA LYS A 202 -0.57 -14.10 7.59
C LYS A 202 -1.58 -15.26 7.64
N LYS A 203 -2.69 -15.17 6.90
CA LYS A 203 -3.83 -16.12 6.99
C LYS A 203 -3.90 -17.12 5.86
N ILE A 204 -2.99 -17.06 4.91
CA ILE A 204 -2.91 -17.93 3.75
C ILE A 204 -1.59 -18.71 3.75
N GLN A 205 -1.46 -19.72 2.88
CA GLN A 205 -0.22 -20.48 2.74
C GLN A 205 0.65 -19.98 1.60
N ASN A 206 0.04 -19.71 0.45
CA ASN A 206 0.75 -19.36 -0.77
C ASN A 206 0.10 -18.16 -1.46
N VAL A 207 0.94 -17.42 -2.20
CA VAL A 207 0.59 -16.29 -3.03
C VAL A 207 0.94 -16.64 -4.47
N LEU A 208 0.00 -16.52 -5.40
CA LEU A 208 0.28 -16.66 -6.83
C LEU A 208 0.64 -15.30 -7.42
N ILE A 209 1.81 -15.20 -8.02
CA ILE A 209 2.27 -14.03 -8.76
C ILE A 209 2.12 -14.34 -10.24
N VAL A 210 1.52 -13.44 -10.99
CA VAL A 210 1.29 -13.54 -12.43
C VAL A 210 1.90 -12.33 -13.13
N ASN A 211 2.85 -12.58 -14.04
CA ASN A 211 3.49 -11.51 -14.82
C ASN A 211 2.60 -11.07 -15.98
N LYS A 212 1.41 -10.58 -15.66
CA LYS A 212 0.46 -10.03 -16.61
C LYS A 212 -0.02 -8.68 -16.12
N GLU A 213 0.13 -7.67 -16.94
CA GLU A 213 -0.32 -6.32 -16.64
C GLU A 213 -1.85 -6.27 -16.75
N VAL A 214 -2.53 -5.92 -15.66
CA VAL A 214 -3.99 -5.80 -15.61
C VAL A 214 -4.45 -4.39 -15.20
N TYR A 215 -3.56 -3.61 -14.62
CA TYR A 215 -3.86 -2.35 -13.96
C TYR A 215 -3.01 -1.23 -14.53
N ASN A 216 -3.60 -0.06 -14.76
CA ASN A 216 -2.88 1.16 -15.07
C ASN A 216 -2.93 2.11 -13.88
N TYR A 217 -1.75 2.35 -13.28
CA TYR A 217 -1.58 3.37 -12.26
C TYR A 217 -1.39 4.74 -12.93
N SER A 218 -2.32 5.66 -12.70
CA SER A 218 -2.32 6.99 -13.29
C SER A 218 -1.43 7.95 -12.49
N ASP A 219 -0.62 8.75 -13.19
CA ASP A 219 0.14 9.82 -12.54
C ASP A 219 -0.77 11.04 -12.32
N ASN A 220 -1.45 11.06 -11.18
CA ASN A 220 -2.28 12.18 -10.78
C ASN A 220 -1.47 13.22 -9.99
N PRO A 221 -1.29 14.46 -10.50
CA PRO A 221 -0.56 15.52 -9.79
C PRO A 221 -1.19 15.90 -8.45
N GLU A 222 -2.51 15.69 -8.29
CA GLU A 222 -3.27 15.99 -7.09
C GLU A 222 -3.16 14.88 -6.02
N SER A 223 -2.45 13.77 -6.34
CA SER A 223 -2.27 12.64 -5.44
C SER A 223 -1.64 13.07 -4.10
N VAL A 224 -2.23 12.59 -3.02
CA VAL A 224 -1.85 12.88 -1.62
C VAL A 224 -0.41 12.48 -1.28
N THR A 225 0.28 11.72 -2.15
CA THR A 225 1.58 11.09 -1.84
C THR A 225 2.79 12.03 -1.89
N HIS A 226 2.72 13.21 -2.53
CA HIS A 226 3.91 13.98 -2.92
C HIS A 226 4.47 14.99 -1.91
N SER A 227 3.77 15.34 -0.81
CA SER A 227 4.25 16.35 0.15
C SER A 227 4.52 15.79 1.55
N PHE A 228 5.57 16.26 2.25
CA PHE A 228 5.75 16.00 3.68
C PHE A 228 4.86 16.93 4.49
N SER A 229 4.16 16.38 5.48
CA SER A 229 3.35 17.14 6.43
C SER A 229 3.46 16.56 7.84
N GLU A 230 3.10 17.32 8.86
CA GLU A 230 3.02 16.83 10.25
C GLU A 230 2.04 15.64 10.35
N LYS A 231 0.93 15.67 9.60
CA LYS A 231 -0.03 14.55 9.49
C LYS A 231 0.67 13.27 9.02
N LYS A 232 1.55 13.35 8.02
CA LYS A 232 2.31 12.17 7.53
C LYS A 232 3.33 11.66 8.54
N PHE A 233 3.92 12.53 9.36
CA PHE A 233 4.79 12.09 10.46
C PHE A 233 3.98 11.31 11.51
N LEU A 234 2.84 11.85 11.94
CA LEU A 234 1.95 11.19 12.91
C LEU A 234 1.46 9.83 12.35
N GLY A 235 1.02 9.78 11.09
CA GLY A 235 0.60 8.54 10.46
C GLY A 235 1.70 7.47 10.40
N ARG A 236 2.97 7.86 10.22
CA ARG A 236 4.09 6.90 10.30
C ARG A 236 4.34 6.39 11.71
N LYS A 237 4.17 7.24 12.72
CA LYS A 237 4.23 6.82 14.12
C LYS A 237 3.12 5.81 14.43
N GLU A 238 1.89 6.11 14.02
CA GLU A 238 0.73 5.22 14.17
C GLU A 238 0.97 3.87 13.50
N LEU A 239 1.50 3.89 12.28
CA LEU A 239 1.87 2.69 11.54
C LEU A 239 2.89 1.82 12.30
N ILE A 240 3.94 2.43 12.86
CA ILE A 240 4.97 1.69 13.61
C ILE A 240 4.37 1.11 14.90
N VAL A 241 3.54 1.87 15.62
CA VAL A 241 2.82 1.36 16.80
C VAL A 241 1.93 0.19 16.42
N TYR A 242 1.21 0.30 15.31
CA TYR A 242 0.38 -0.80 14.80
C TYR A 242 1.22 -2.05 14.50
N LEU A 243 2.33 -1.90 13.78
CA LEU A 243 3.21 -3.01 13.40
C LEU A 243 3.90 -3.67 14.60
N ASP A 244 4.26 -2.90 15.64
CA ASP A 244 4.79 -3.48 16.89
C ASP A 244 3.77 -4.39 17.56
N GLY A 245 2.49 -4.01 17.53
CA GLY A 245 1.37 -4.83 18.01
C GLY A 245 1.01 -6.01 17.12
N VAL A 246 1.55 -6.11 15.90
CA VAL A 246 1.32 -7.27 15.01
C VAL A 246 2.22 -8.41 15.44
N HIS A 247 1.63 -9.36 16.14
CA HIS A 247 2.23 -10.64 16.49
C HIS A 247 1.79 -11.72 15.49
N ASP A 248 2.24 -12.94 15.64
CA ASP A 248 1.89 -14.11 14.80
C ASP A 248 2.28 -13.98 13.31
N ILE A 249 3.33 -13.22 13.00
CA ILE A 249 4.02 -13.36 11.72
C ILE A 249 5.01 -14.53 11.80
N PRO A 250 5.35 -15.16 10.65
CA PRO A 250 6.39 -16.18 10.63
C PRO A 250 7.70 -15.66 11.25
N LYS A 251 8.39 -16.51 12.05
CA LYS A 251 9.60 -16.09 12.78
C LYS A 251 10.67 -15.51 11.86
N GLU A 252 10.80 -16.07 10.67
CA GLU A 252 11.72 -15.61 9.64
C GLU A 252 11.38 -14.20 9.11
N CYS A 253 10.15 -13.70 9.31
CA CYS A 253 9.73 -12.37 8.91
C CYS A 253 9.95 -11.30 9.99
N GLU A 254 10.24 -11.68 11.23
CA GLU A 254 10.47 -10.73 12.33
C GLU A 254 11.65 -9.78 12.01
N LYS A 255 12.71 -10.30 11.39
CA LYS A 255 13.86 -9.47 10.99
C LYS A 255 13.46 -8.42 9.96
N ALA A 256 12.65 -8.78 8.96
CA ALA A 256 12.14 -7.82 7.96
C ALA A 256 11.24 -6.75 8.61
N LYS A 257 10.40 -7.12 9.59
CA LYS A 257 9.57 -6.18 10.36
C LYS A 257 10.42 -5.16 11.14
N GLN A 258 11.41 -5.64 11.88
CA GLN A 258 12.31 -4.77 12.64
C GLN A 258 13.10 -3.83 11.73
N LYS A 259 13.57 -4.33 10.59
CA LYS A 259 14.24 -3.54 9.57
C LYS A 259 13.32 -2.46 8.99
N TYR A 260 12.05 -2.79 8.70
CA TYR A 260 11.07 -1.81 8.24
C TYR A 260 10.85 -0.68 9.24
N ILE A 261 10.67 -1.02 10.53
CA ILE A 261 10.53 -0.05 11.63
C ILE A 261 11.74 0.89 11.68
N PHE A 262 12.95 0.32 11.65
CA PHE A 262 14.19 1.09 11.65
C PHE A 262 14.31 2.03 10.44
N LEU A 263 14.08 1.52 9.22
CA LEU A 263 14.17 2.31 7.99
C LEU A 263 13.13 3.44 7.98
N THR A 264 11.92 3.17 8.46
CA THR A 264 10.87 4.19 8.58
C THR A 264 11.27 5.29 9.56
N ALA A 265 11.90 4.95 10.67
CA ALA A 265 12.41 5.93 11.65
C ALA A 265 13.51 6.81 11.04
N ILE A 266 14.50 6.20 10.38
CA ILE A 266 15.62 6.93 9.76
C ILE A 266 15.19 7.86 8.63
N GLN A 267 14.25 7.44 7.80
CA GLN A 267 13.77 8.22 6.64
C GLN A 267 13.18 9.58 7.03
N LEU A 268 12.73 9.72 8.25
CA LEU A 268 12.17 10.96 8.75
C LEU A 268 13.24 11.99 9.14
N VAL A 269 14.49 11.55 9.37
CA VAL A 269 15.58 12.43 9.88
C VAL A 269 15.75 13.67 9.03
N ASP A 270 15.91 13.49 7.71
CA ASP A 270 16.22 14.60 6.79
C ASP A 270 15.08 15.63 6.77
N LYS A 271 13.84 15.14 6.73
CA LYS A 271 12.64 15.99 6.69
C LYS A 271 12.39 16.70 8.01
N ILE A 272 12.61 16.01 9.13
CA ILE A 272 12.52 16.60 10.47
C ILE A 272 13.66 17.59 10.72
N ALA A 273 14.86 17.30 10.22
CA ALA A 273 16.01 18.18 10.34
C ALA A 273 15.81 19.53 9.64
N THR A 274 15.12 19.54 8.50
CA THR A 274 14.84 20.76 7.72
C THR A 274 13.62 21.55 8.21
N THR A 275 12.75 20.96 9.04
CA THR A 275 11.58 21.68 9.56
C THR A 275 11.95 22.76 10.56
N LYS A 276 11.25 23.91 10.54
CA LYS A 276 11.34 24.95 11.57
C LYS A 276 10.51 24.64 12.81
N ASN A 277 9.65 23.62 12.79
CA ASN A 277 8.75 23.25 13.88
C ASN A 277 9.51 22.54 15.01
N LYS A 278 9.82 23.28 16.09
CA LYS A 278 10.53 22.75 17.26
C LYS A 278 9.74 21.65 17.99
N LYS A 279 8.39 21.74 18.01
CA LYS A 279 7.53 20.71 18.65
C LYS A 279 7.66 19.39 17.90
N LEU A 280 7.65 19.45 16.56
CA LEU A 280 7.80 18.27 15.71
C LEU A 280 9.18 17.61 15.89
N ARG A 281 10.27 18.40 15.98
CA ARG A 281 11.61 17.87 16.26
C ARG A 281 11.67 17.15 17.62
N LYS A 282 11.07 17.73 18.67
CA LYS A 282 11.00 17.09 19.99
C LYS A 282 10.18 15.80 19.97
N ALA A 283 9.02 15.82 19.30
CA ALA A 283 8.18 14.64 19.13
C ALA A 283 8.90 13.51 18.37
N TYR A 284 9.73 13.86 17.38
CA TYR A 284 10.55 12.88 16.66
C TYR A 284 11.62 12.24 17.54
N ILE A 285 12.32 13.00 18.36
CA ILE A 285 13.31 12.46 19.32
C ILE A 285 12.61 11.49 20.28
N SER A 286 11.48 11.89 20.87
CA SER A 286 10.71 11.00 21.75
C SER A 286 10.22 9.74 21.04
N PHE A 287 9.90 9.82 19.75
CA PHE A 287 9.55 8.66 18.93
C PHE A 287 10.74 7.70 18.75
N LEU A 288 11.94 8.21 18.53
CA LEU A 288 13.17 7.40 18.44
C LEU A 288 13.50 6.66 19.74
N GLU A 289 13.09 7.22 20.90
CA GLU A 289 13.32 6.63 22.22
C GLU A 289 12.32 5.51 22.57
N MET A 290 11.26 5.33 21.79
CA MET A 290 10.28 4.28 22.05
C MET A 290 10.92 2.88 21.94
N GLU A 291 10.53 1.97 22.85
CA GLU A 291 11.14 0.63 23.00
C GLU A 291 11.17 -0.16 21.70
N TYR A 292 10.07 -0.16 20.95
CA TYR A 292 9.97 -0.91 19.69
C TYR A 292 10.86 -0.31 18.58
N VAL A 293 11.08 1.02 18.56
CA VAL A 293 12.04 1.64 17.64
C VAL A 293 13.45 1.25 18.05
N GLN A 294 13.76 1.28 19.34
CA GLN A 294 15.07 0.87 19.88
C GLN A 294 15.36 -0.61 19.62
N LYS A 295 14.35 -1.51 19.73
CA LYS A 295 14.50 -2.92 19.34
C LYS A 295 14.90 -3.06 17.87
N GLY A 296 14.27 -2.30 16.96
CA GLY A 296 14.63 -2.29 15.54
C GLY A 296 16.06 -1.80 15.29
N ILE A 297 16.54 -0.86 16.10
CA ILE A 297 17.91 -0.33 16.02
C ILE A 297 18.94 -1.34 16.56
N LEU A 298 18.62 -2.05 17.63
CA LEU A 298 19.56 -2.96 18.31
C LEU A 298 19.65 -4.33 17.61
N ASN A 299 18.57 -4.82 17.04
CA ASN A 299 18.55 -6.05 16.26
C ASN A 299 19.23 -5.80 14.92
N GLU A 300 20.52 -5.99 14.85
CA GLU A 300 21.40 -5.79 13.68
C GLU A 300 20.66 -5.86 12.33
N VAL A 301 20.33 -4.69 11.81
CA VAL A 301 19.90 -4.58 10.42
C VAL A 301 21.13 -4.92 9.59
N ASP A 302 21.12 -6.07 8.91
CA ASP A 302 22.21 -6.46 8.03
C ASP A 302 22.59 -5.30 7.12
N ARG A 303 23.89 -5.01 7.08
CA ARG A 303 24.52 -3.91 6.35
C ARG A 303 24.39 -3.98 4.82
N CYS A 304 23.58 -4.89 4.32
CA CYS A 304 23.35 -5.12 2.89
C CYS A 304 22.26 -4.21 2.34
N LEU A 305 22.46 -2.89 2.46
CA LEU A 305 21.73 -1.96 1.62
C LEU A 305 22.51 -1.87 0.29
N SER A 306 21.99 -2.46 -0.78
CA SER A 306 22.51 -2.31 -2.14
C SER A 306 22.19 -0.93 -2.73
N ILE A 307 22.31 0.11 -1.91
CA ILE A 307 22.12 1.51 -2.24
C ILE A 307 23.51 2.10 -2.56
N GLY A 308 23.60 3.12 -3.42
CA GLY A 308 24.88 3.71 -3.82
C GLY A 308 25.82 4.02 -2.64
N LYS A 309 27.15 3.84 -2.80
CA LYS A 309 28.15 3.92 -1.73
C LYS A 309 28.03 5.14 -0.79
N LYS A 310 27.71 6.33 -1.32
CA LYS A 310 27.56 7.58 -0.54
C LYS A 310 26.30 7.54 0.35
N GLN A 311 25.20 6.99 -0.15
CA GLN A 311 23.94 6.88 0.60
C GLN A 311 24.05 5.84 1.71
N ASN A 312 24.76 4.73 1.45
CA ASN A 312 25.09 3.73 2.47
C ASN A 312 25.93 4.31 3.59
N ALA A 313 26.96 5.14 3.28
CA ALA A 313 27.78 5.77 4.31
C ALA A 313 26.95 6.69 5.21
N TYR A 314 26.05 7.50 4.63
CA TYR A 314 25.15 8.36 5.38
C TYR A 314 24.20 7.57 6.30
N LEU A 315 23.53 6.54 5.77
CA LEU A 315 22.62 5.71 6.56
C LEU A 315 23.33 4.95 7.67
N ASN A 316 24.54 4.43 7.41
CA ASN A 316 25.36 3.78 8.41
C ASN A 316 25.78 4.76 9.53
N PHE A 317 26.06 6.02 9.16
CA PHE A 317 26.39 7.05 10.15
C PHE A 317 25.16 7.45 10.97
N GLN A 318 24.01 7.62 10.35
CA GLN A 318 22.75 7.85 11.07
C GLN A 318 22.40 6.69 12.01
N TYR A 319 22.61 5.45 11.55
CA TYR A 319 22.44 4.26 12.39
C TYR A 319 23.38 4.29 13.60
N TRP A 320 24.66 4.62 13.39
CA TRP A 320 25.63 4.73 14.49
C TRP A 320 25.21 5.81 15.50
N LEU A 321 24.75 6.97 15.04
CA LEU A 321 24.24 8.05 15.91
C LEU A 321 23.01 7.58 16.72
N LEU A 322 22.08 6.87 16.09
CA LEU A 322 20.89 6.31 16.74
C LEU A 322 21.29 5.30 17.83
N ARG A 323 22.17 4.37 17.51
CA ARG A 323 22.64 3.33 18.43
C ARG A 323 23.32 3.94 19.67
N HIS A 324 24.00 5.06 19.52
CA HIS A 324 24.66 5.78 20.61
C HIS A 324 23.78 6.88 21.22
N LYS A 325 22.51 6.98 20.84
CA LYS A 325 21.53 7.98 21.31
C LYS A 325 22.00 9.43 21.12
N LEU A 326 22.82 9.69 20.10
CA LEU A 326 23.38 11.00 19.80
C LEU A 326 22.42 11.84 18.94
N TYR A 327 21.17 11.97 19.39
CA TYR A 327 20.09 12.67 18.66
C TYR A 327 20.41 14.15 18.38
N GLY A 328 21.17 14.78 19.26
CA GLY A 328 21.61 16.17 19.07
C GLY A 328 22.51 16.40 17.85
N VAL A 329 23.25 15.36 17.42
CA VAL A 329 24.11 15.39 16.24
C VAL A 329 23.36 14.92 14.99
N MET A 330 22.42 14.04 15.18
CA MET A 330 21.67 13.38 14.10
C MET A 330 20.88 14.37 13.22
N LEU A 331 20.16 15.31 13.83
CA LEU A 331 19.37 16.31 13.09
C LEU A 331 20.26 17.31 12.33
N PRO A 332 21.33 17.91 12.91
CA PRO A 332 22.27 18.73 12.14
C PRO A 332 22.90 18.00 10.94
N VAL A 333 23.28 16.73 11.10
CA VAL A 333 23.82 15.92 10.01
C VAL A 333 22.77 15.68 8.93
N GLY A 334 21.54 15.35 9.31
CA GLY A 334 20.42 15.22 8.36
C GLY A 334 20.15 16.52 7.60
N TYR A 335 20.23 17.66 8.26
CA TYR A 335 20.07 18.97 7.62
C TYR A 335 21.15 19.24 6.55
N ILE A 336 22.41 18.96 6.87
CA ILE A 336 23.52 19.11 5.92
C ILE A 336 23.35 18.18 4.73
N TYR A 337 23.02 16.91 4.99
CA TYR A 337 22.82 15.92 3.94
C TYR A 337 21.66 16.28 3.00
N ALA A 338 20.54 16.72 3.55
CA ALA A 338 19.40 17.15 2.76
C ALA A 338 19.72 18.33 1.82
N ARG A 339 20.57 19.26 2.27
CA ARG A 339 21.03 20.41 1.43
C ARG A 339 22.01 20.03 0.32
N ILE A 340 22.79 18.97 0.52
CA ILE A 340 23.75 18.50 -0.51
C ILE A 340 23.02 17.72 -1.60
N ARG A 341 21.87 17.13 -1.27
CA ARG A 341 21.12 16.25 -2.18
C ARG A 341 20.01 16.97 -2.97
N GLY A 342 19.49 18.08 -2.45
CA GLY A 342 18.51 18.96 -3.13
C GLY A 342 19.15 20.07 -3.85
#